data_6186d1e61242ff10b5ffbfcd7d64436d
#
_entry.id   6186d1e61242ff10b5ffbfcd7d64436d
#
_cell.length_a   1.000
_cell.length_b   1.000
_cell.length_c   1.000
_cell.angle_alpha   90.00
_cell.angle_beta   90.00
_cell.angle_gamma   90.00
#
_symmetry.space_group_name_H-M   'P 1'
#
loop_
_entity.id
_entity.type
_entity.pdbx_description
1 polymer ?
#
loop_
_entity_poly.entity_id
_entity_poly.type
_entity_poly.pdbx_seq_one_letter_code
_entity_poly.pdbx_strand_id
1 'polypeptide(L)'
;VTESSVTVKASTKTGAYYALVSMWKLGELQLGKREIPCCEIEDGPKVSWRGLEIDESRHFFGMDEIKRMLDMMFLEKLNVFHWHLTDDQGWRIEIKKYPKLVEIGSTRPNSQIGGWRSVKMDNIPVSGYYTQEQIKEVIAYAKERGIMIVPEIDFPAHCAAAIAAYKELACVVKDTEVPCYFGGRIPQGKFNFRWNRTICCGKESTFEFIFNVLDEVCDLFDSPYIHMGGDEAPQIEWKKCPKCQKTMADNSLKNEWELQGWFENRICDYLKTKNKKLIAWNDVLKADNLNKNDKNVVVQYWTPKRDNRCVDYVNSGGEAILSNHQAFYFDMTYAQVPLTNTYNYTPEKYGMNSENMSNVLGYEGEIWTEWIADNAKLELYAFPRMQALGEVSWSSKEKINFDDFKARLDAYKPILKSLGIDYAVDSVSLPQSKRECAKIKRKFFKGDPYLELKLN
;
A
#
# COMPACT_ATOMS: atom_id res chain seq x y z
N VAL A 1 32.74 0.59 -16.99
CA VAL A 1 33.68 -0.47 -16.58
C VAL A 1 34.66 -0.70 -17.70
N THR A 2 35.93 -0.67 -17.36
CA THR A 2 37.04 -0.99 -18.27
C THR A 2 37.83 -2.15 -17.67
N GLU A 3 38.84 -2.67 -18.40
CA GLU A 3 39.71 -3.73 -17.91
C GLU A 3 40.46 -3.36 -16.60
N SER A 4 40.66 -2.08 -16.34
CA SER A 4 41.50 -1.61 -15.23
C SER A 4 40.73 -0.75 -14.19
N SER A 5 39.51 -0.36 -14.47
CA SER A 5 38.78 0.58 -13.59
C SER A 5 37.28 0.48 -13.70
N VAL A 6 36.61 0.84 -12.61
CA VAL A 6 35.18 1.11 -12.54
C VAL A 6 34.98 2.57 -12.17
N THR A 7 34.25 3.30 -13.00
CA THR A 7 33.91 4.69 -12.74
C THR A 7 32.40 4.85 -12.63
N VAL A 8 31.93 5.42 -11.55
CA VAL A 8 30.52 5.79 -11.34
C VAL A 8 30.39 7.30 -11.34
N LYS A 9 29.49 7.84 -12.17
CA LYS A 9 29.10 9.25 -12.17
C LYS A 9 27.61 9.32 -11.84
N ALA A 10 27.22 10.08 -10.84
CA ALA A 10 25.85 10.26 -10.43
C ALA A 10 25.62 11.69 -9.95
N SER A 11 24.43 12.25 -10.22
CA SER A 11 24.04 13.59 -9.78
C SER A 11 23.60 13.62 -8.30
N THR A 12 23.27 12.45 -7.73
CA THR A 12 22.80 12.30 -6.34
C THR A 12 23.45 11.12 -5.66
N LYS A 13 23.46 11.12 -4.30
CA LYS A 13 23.91 9.98 -3.50
C LYS A 13 23.11 8.70 -3.81
N THR A 14 21.80 8.83 -3.94
CA THR A 14 20.91 7.71 -4.30
C THR A 14 21.20 7.17 -5.70
N GLY A 15 21.48 8.04 -6.67
CA GLY A 15 21.92 7.61 -8.00
C GLY A 15 23.22 6.80 -7.97
N ALA A 16 24.17 7.18 -7.12
CA ALA A 16 25.40 6.39 -6.91
C ALA A 16 25.09 5.01 -6.31
N TYR A 17 24.17 4.93 -5.36
CA TYR A 17 23.72 3.65 -4.78
C TYR A 17 23.08 2.76 -5.85
N TYR A 18 22.22 3.29 -6.72
CA TYR A 18 21.61 2.53 -7.81
C TYR A 18 22.65 2.02 -8.83
N ALA A 19 23.69 2.77 -9.08
CA ALA A 19 24.80 2.30 -9.90
C ALA A 19 25.54 1.13 -9.23
N LEU A 20 25.78 1.18 -7.92
CA LEU A 20 26.34 0.05 -7.16
C LEU A 20 25.44 -1.19 -7.18
N VAL A 21 24.12 -1.03 -7.06
CA VAL A 21 23.15 -2.12 -7.22
C VAL A 21 23.24 -2.73 -8.61
N SER A 22 23.33 -1.92 -9.66
CA SER A 22 23.49 -2.41 -11.04
C SER A 22 24.78 -3.19 -11.21
N MET A 23 25.90 -2.70 -10.66
CA MET A 23 27.19 -3.39 -10.69
C MET A 23 27.14 -4.73 -9.94
N TRP A 24 26.52 -4.74 -8.75
CA TRP A 24 26.34 -5.97 -7.96
C TRP A 24 25.53 -7.00 -8.74
N LYS A 25 24.38 -6.62 -9.31
CA LYS A 25 23.56 -7.51 -10.14
C LYS A 25 24.32 -8.04 -11.34
N LEU A 26 25.12 -7.22 -12.03
CA LEU A 26 25.97 -7.67 -13.13
C LEU A 26 27.02 -8.70 -12.69
N GLY A 27 27.64 -8.51 -11.53
CA GLY A 27 28.61 -9.45 -10.97
C GLY A 27 27.98 -10.78 -10.59
N GLU A 28 26.84 -10.75 -9.88
CA GLU A 28 26.12 -11.96 -9.45
C GLU A 28 25.57 -12.76 -10.64
N LEU A 29 25.07 -12.10 -11.68
CA LEU A 29 24.55 -12.74 -12.89
C LEU A 29 25.64 -13.43 -13.73
N GLN A 30 26.94 -13.14 -13.50
CA GLN A 30 28.05 -13.87 -14.13
C GLN A 30 28.36 -15.23 -13.47
N LEU A 31 27.53 -15.68 -12.52
CA LEU A 31 27.54 -17.01 -11.90
C LEU A 31 28.95 -17.59 -11.65
N GLY A 32 29.60 -17.11 -10.60
CA GLY A 32 30.87 -17.68 -10.11
C GLY A 32 32.14 -17.22 -10.83
N LYS A 33 32.06 -16.37 -11.83
CA LYS A 33 33.26 -15.85 -12.52
C LYS A 33 33.95 -14.69 -11.79
N ARG A 34 33.26 -14.03 -10.82
CA ARG A 34 33.77 -12.82 -10.12
C ARG A 34 34.29 -11.74 -11.08
N GLU A 35 33.69 -11.63 -12.25
CA GLU A 35 34.04 -10.71 -13.32
C GLU A 35 32.85 -9.84 -13.63
N ILE A 36 33.07 -8.56 -13.87
CA ILE A 36 32.08 -7.63 -14.39
C ILE A 36 32.46 -7.34 -15.83
N PRO A 37 31.56 -7.49 -16.82
CA PRO A 37 31.89 -7.21 -18.21
C PRO A 37 32.26 -5.73 -18.39
N CYS A 38 33.24 -5.45 -19.27
CA CYS A 38 33.52 -4.10 -19.72
C CYS A 38 32.26 -3.54 -20.39
N CYS A 39 31.72 -2.46 -19.87
CA CYS A 39 30.50 -1.85 -20.38
C CYS A 39 30.40 -0.39 -19.98
N GLU A 40 29.58 0.35 -20.72
CA GLU A 40 29.10 1.68 -20.36
C GLU A 40 27.59 1.62 -20.15
N ILE A 41 27.10 2.15 -19.04
CA ILE A 41 25.69 2.16 -18.67
C ILE A 41 25.29 3.60 -18.38
N GLU A 42 24.35 4.11 -19.15
CA GLU A 42 23.64 5.34 -18.87
C GLU A 42 22.20 4.99 -18.49
N ASP A 43 21.81 5.31 -17.26
CA ASP A 43 20.58 4.80 -16.67
C ASP A 43 19.93 5.80 -15.71
N GLY A 44 18.61 5.72 -15.58
CA GLY A 44 17.82 6.55 -14.67
C GLY A 44 16.36 6.11 -14.61
N PRO A 45 15.64 6.47 -13.54
CA PRO A 45 14.25 6.05 -13.37
C PRO A 45 13.32 6.77 -14.35
N LYS A 46 12.35 6.03 -14.90
CA LYS A 46 11.27 6.57 -15.74
C LYS A 46 10.29 7.41 -14.92
N VAL A 47 10.00 7.00 -13.68
CA VAL A 47 9.07 7.69 -12.78
C VAL A 47 9.72 7.97 -11.43
N SER A 48 9.27 9.04 -10.76
CA SER A 48 9.83 9.48 -9.48
C SER A 48 9.34 8.62 -8.30
N TRP A 49 8.12 8.07 -8.38
CA TRP A 49 7.52 7.21 -7.36
C TRP A 49 7.58 5.76 -7.79
N ARG A 50 8.28 4.92 -7.04
CA ARG A 50 8.39 3.48 -7.26
C ARG A 50 8.17 2.83 -5.90
N GLY A 51 6.89 2.57 -5.61
CA GLY A 51 6.41 2.24 -4.28
C GLY A 51 6.12 0.76 -4.07
N LEU A 52 6.20 0.36 -2.81
CA LEU A 52 5.62 -0.87 -2.29
C LEU A 52 4.89 -0.54 -1.00
N GLU A 53 3.63 -0.95 -0.92
CA GLU A 53 2.84 -0.92 0.31
C GLU A 53 2.90 -2.27 1.01
N ILE A 54 2.92 -2.25 2.36
CA ILE A 54 2.70 -3.43 3.19
C ILE A 54 1.72 -3.08 4.30
N ASP A 55 0.63 -3.86 4.35
CA ASP A 55 -0.38 -3.82 5.40
C ASP A 55 0.10 -4.57 6.65
N GLU A 56 0.45 -3.82 7.68
CA GLU A 56 0.79 -4.33 9.01
C GLU A 56 -0.42 -4.41 9.96
N SER A 57 -1.54 -3.84 9.53
CA SER A 57 -2.73 -3.78 10.36
C SER A 57 -3.44 -5.12 10.45
N ARG A 58 -3.68 -5.80 9.32
CA ARG A 58 -4.35 -7.10 9.30
C ARG A 58 -3.47 -8.20 9.86
N HIS A 59 -2.18 -8.24 9.46
CA HIS A 59 -1.17 -9.09 10.09
C HIS A 59 0.12 -8.31 10.36
N PHE A 60 0.70 -8.52 11.53
CA PHE A 60 1.87 -7.79 12.00
C PHE A 60 3.14 -8.63 11.78
N PHE A 61 4.07 -8.15 10.96
CA PHE A 61 5.30 -8.85 10.60
C PHE A 61 6.50 -8.45 11.46
N GLY A 62 6.53 -7.20 11.93
CA GLY A 62 7.60 -6.69 12.78
C GLY A 62 8.83 -6.17 12.04
N MET A 63 9.75 -5.57 12.81
CA MET A 63 10.88 -4.81 12.27
C MET A 63 11.82 -5.60 11.36
N ASP A 64 12.08 -6.87 11.69
CA ASP A 64 13.07 -7.67 10.96
C ASP A 64 12.58 -7.95 9.53
N GLU A 65 11.30 -8.28 9.37
CA GLU A 65 10.71 -8.51 8.05
C GLU A 65 10.59 -7.22 7.25
N ILE A 66 10.18 -6.12 7.89
CA ILE A 66 10.14 -4.81 7.22
C ILE A 66 11.53 -4.39 6.73
N LYS A 67 12.57 -4.56 7.53
CA LYS A 67 13.95 -4.28 7.09
C LYS A 67 14.40 -5.18 5.95
N ARG A 68 14.01 -6.47 5.99
CA ARG A 68 14.29 -7.41 4.91
C ARG A 68 13.60 -6.98 3.61
N MET A 69 12.34 -6.55 3.68
CA MET A 69 11.62 -6.03 2.51
C MET A 69 12.26 -4.73 1.98
N LEU A 70 12.72 -3.83 2.87
CA LEU A 70 13.46 -2.63 2.48
C LEU A 70 14.78 -2.95 1.77
N ASP A 71 15.50 -4.00 2.18
CA ASP A 71 16.69 -4.48 1.47
C ASP A 71 16.35 -4.94 0.05
N MET A 72 15.25 -5.68 -0.10
CA MET A 72 14.80 -6.13 -1.42
C MET A 72 14.31 -4.98 -2.29
N MET A 73 13.57 -4.02 -1.71
CA MET A 73 13.17 -2.79 -2.39
C MET A 73 14.39 -2.02 -2.94
N PHE A 74 15.44 -1.92 -2.14
CA PHE A 74 16.70 -1.29 -2.55
C PHE A 74 17.34 -2.00 -3.74
N LEU A 75 17.39 -3.34 -3.73
CA LEU A 75 17.92 -4.14 -4.84
C LEU A 75 17.08 -4.00 -6.12
N GLU A 76 15.79 -3.75 -5.99
CA GLU A 76 14.89 -3.49 -7.13
C GLU A 76 14.74 -2.00 -7.47
N LYS A 77 15.55 -1.14 -6.83
CA LYS A 77 15.56 0.32 -7.02
C LYS A 77 14.20 0.98 -6.76
N LEU A 78 13.36 0.38 -5.91
CA LEU A 78 12.18 1.04 -5.37
C LEU A 78 12.62 2.09 -4.35
N ASN A 79 11.86 3.19 -4.23
CA ASN A 79 12.28 4.32 -3.41
C ASN A 79 11.21 4.87 -2.47
N VAL A 80 10.04 4.25 -2.43
CA VAL A 80 8.96 4.60 -1.51
C VAL A 80 8.44 3.33 -0.84
N PHE A 81 8.48 3.31 0.49
CA PHE A 81 7.79 2.32 1.29
C PHE A 81 6.53 2.95 1.87
N HIS A 82 5.37 2.53 1.40
CA HIS A 82 4.08 2.91 1.93
C HIS A 82 3.74 1.96 3.09
N TRP A 83 3.67 2.49 4.28
CA TRP A 83 3.49 1.71 5.50
C TRP A 83 2.07 1.85 6.02
N HIS A 84 1.22 0.85 5.73
CA HIS A 84 -0.17 0.83 6.18
C HIS A 84 -0.24 0.35 7.64
N LEU A 85 -0.28 1.32 8.55
CA LEU A 85 -0.11 1.11 9.99
C LEU A 85 -1.45 0.99 10.76
N THR A 86 -2.57 1.35 10.16
CA THR A 86 -3.86 1.40 10.85
C THR A 86 -5.01 0.98 9.95
N ASP A 87 -5.85 0.07 10.45
CA ASP A 87 -7.09 -0.36 9.80
C ASP A 87 -8.08 -0.88 10.86
N ASP A 88 -9.20 -1.43 10.43
CA ASP A 88 -10.23 -2.01 11.30
C ASP A 88 -9.67 -3.06 12.28
N GLN A 89 -8.73 -3.89 11.83
CA GLN A 89 -8.25 -5.05 12.57
C GLN A 89 -6.98 -4.81 13.38
N GLY A 90 -6.42 -3.60 13.31
CA GLY A 90 -5.24 -3.29 14.10
C GLY A 90 -4.77 -1.85 13.99
N TRP A 91 -4.27 -1.33 15.09
CA TRP A 91 -3.54 -0.06 15.16
C TRP A 91 -2.09 -0.35 15.54
N ARG A 92 -1.13 -0.01 14.70
CA ARG A 92 0.26 -0.50 14.81
C ARG A 92 1.30 0.57 15.14
N ILE A 93 0.89 1.82 15.37
CA ILE A 93 1.78 2.93 15.68
C ILE A 93 1.50 3.48 17.08
N GLU A 94 2.56 3.62 17.91
CA GLU A 94 2.45 4.27 19.20
C GLU A 94 2.15 5.76 19.05
N ILE A 95 1.07 6.21 19.69
CA ILE A 95 0.71 7.62 19.87
C ILE A 95 0.70 7.89 21.36
N LYS A 96 1.69 8.61 21.85
CA LYS A 96 1.90 8.84 23.31
C LYS A 96 0.72 9.52 23.96
N LYS A 97 0.06 10.44 23.25
CA LYS A 97 -1.14 11.12 23.73
C LYS A 97 -2.35 10.19 23.85
N TYR A 98 -2.38 9.09 23.09
CA TYR A 98 -3.50 8.17 23.03
C TYR A 98 -3.06 6.70 23.25
N PRO A 99 -2.57 6.33 24.46
CA PRO A 99 -1.96 5.02 24.71
C PRO A 99 -2.91 3.84 24.47
N LYS A 100 -4.23 4.00 24.64
CA LYS A 100 -5.21 2.93 24.36
C LYS A 100 -5.22 2.50 22.89
N LEU A 101 -4.73 3.31 21.96
CA LEU A 101 -4.61 2.92 20.55
C LEU A 101 -3.74 1.67 20.40
N VAL A 102 -2.66 1.55 21.16
CA VAL A 102 -1.81 0.36 21.16
C VAL A 102 -2.16 -0.64 22.27
N GLU A 103 -2.67 -0.21 23.40
CA GLU A 103 -3.09 -1.11 24.47
C GLU A 103 -4.31 -1.98 24.09
N ILE A 104 -5.26 -1.40 23.35
CA ILE A 104 -6.51 -2.04 22.91
C ILE A 104 -6.48 -2.30 21.41
N GLY A 105 -6.21 -1.25 20.62
CA GLY A 105 -6.31 -1.29 19.16
C GLY A 105 -5.28 -2.21 18.49
N SER A 106 -4.17 -2.53 19.14
CA SER A 106 -3.14 -3.41 18.56
C SER A 106 -3.41 -4.90 18.75
N THR A 107 -4.49 -5.29 19.44
CA THR A 107 -4.75 -6.67 19.84
C THR A 107 -6.11 -7.16 19.36
N ARG A 108 -6.18 -8.42 18.97
CA ARG A 108 -7.43 -9.15 18.73
C ARG A 108 -7.30 -10.63 19.11
N PRO A 109 -8.39 -11.32 19.53
CA PRO A 109 -8.29 -12.67 20.07
C PRO A 109 -8.05 -13.75 19.02
N ASN A 110 -8.34 -13.51 17.75
CA ASN A 110 -8.18 -14.45 16.64
C ASN A 110 -8.33 -13.73 15.30
N SER A 111 -8.13 -14.46 14.20
CA SER A 111 -8.32 -13.96 12.85
C SER A 111 -9.20 -14.88 12.02
N GLN A 112 -9.97 -14.30 11.10
CA GLN A 112 -10.71 -15.04 10.08
C GLN A 112 -9.74 -15.78 9.17
N ILE A 113 -10.01 -17.06 8.91
CA ILE A 113 -9.24 -17.88 7.97
C ILE A 113 -10.16 -18.49 6.92
N GLY A 114 -9.58 -18.87 5.79
CA GLY A 114 -10.31 -19.57 4.74
C GLY A 114 -11.05 -18.68 3.75
N GLY A 115 -10.63 -17.43 3.60
CA GLY A 115 -11.09 -16.48 2.57
C GLY A 115 -12.40 -15.75 2.91
N TRP A 116 -12.79 -14.84 2.04
CA TRP A 116 -13.88 -13.86 2.21
C TRP A 116 -15.26 -14.42 2.58
N ARG A 117 -15.52 -15.70 2.31
CA ARG A 117 -16.81 -16.35 2.62
C ARG A 117 -16.74 -17.29 3.79
N SER A 118 -15.60 -17.40 4.43
CA SER A 118 -15.39 -18.26 5.58
C SER A 118 -15.94 -17.61 6.85
N VAL A 119 -16.37 -18.44 7.78
CA VAL A 119 -16.72 -18.05 9.15
C VAL A 119 -15.76 -18.72 10.15
N LYS A 120 -14.69 -19.34 9.65
CA LYS A 120 -13.69 -20.02 10.48
C LYS A 120 -12.73 -19.02 11.08
N MET A 121 -12.29 -19.28 12.30
CA MET A 121 -11.27 -18.54 13.02
C MET A 121 -10.07 -19.44 13.28
N ASP A 122 -8.90 -18.86 13.34
CA ASP A 122 -7.65 -19.56 13.67
C ASP A 122 -7.50 -19.82 15.19
N ASN A 123 -8.20 -19.05 16.02
CA ASN A 123 -8.10 -19.05 17.48
C ASN A 123 -6.67 -18.69 17.98
N ILE A 124 -5.95 -17.90 17.19
CA ILE A 124 -4.61 -17.42 17.53
C ILE A 124 -4.70 -15.92 17.81
N PRO A 125 -4.36 -15.48 19.05
CA PRO A 125 -4.33 -14.05 19.36
C PRO A 125 -3.28 -13.34 18.51
N VAL A 126 -3.64 -12.16 18.00
CA VAL A 126 -2.72 -11.25 17.29
C VAL A 126 -2.46 -10.05 18.17
N SER A 127 -1.20 -9.68 18.30
CA SER A 127 -0.79 -8.45 18.97
C SER A 127 0.52 -7.96 18.37
N GLY A 128 0.71 -6.65 18.37
CA GLY A 128 1.95 -6.02 17.91
C GLY A 128 1.74 -4.58 17.50
N TYR A 129 2.73 -3.77 17.76
CA TYR A 129 2.81 -2.38 17.33
C TYR A 129 4.26 -1.94 17.32
N TYR A 130 4.53 -0.81 16.71
CA TYR A 130 5.82 -0.16 16.70
C TYR A 130 5.85 0.99 17.70
N THR A 131 6.85 1.01 18.58
CA THR A 131 7.17 2.19 19.39
C THR A 131 7.71 3.29 18.48
N GLN A 132 7.66 4.53 18.95
CA GLN A 132 8.21 5.66 18.18
C GLN A 132 9.72 5.49 17.93
N GLU A 133 10.44 4.88 18.85
CA GLU A 133 11.87 4.56 18.72
C GLU A 133 12.12 3.52 17.63
N GLN A 134 11.28 2.47 17.56
CA GLN A 134 11.35 1.47 16.49
C GLN A 134 11.03 2.07 15.11
N ILE A 135 10.06 2.97 15.04
CA ILE A 135 9.74 3.70 13.80
C ILE A 135 10.93 4.53 13.33
N LYS A 136 11.57 5.28 14.25
CA LYS A 136 12.77 6.06 13.92
C LYS A 136 13.92 5.17 13.42
N GLU A 137 14.09 3.99 14.00
CA GLU A 137 15.08 3.02 13.56
C GLU A 137 14.79 2.52 12.13
N VAL A 138 13.54 2.19 11.81
CA VAL A 138 13.15 1.76 10.47
C VAL A 138 13.29 2.91 9.46
N ILE A 139 12.94 4.15 9.83
CA ILE A 139 13.14 5.33 8.98
C ILE A 139 14.62 5.56 8.67
N ALA A 140 15.49 5.47 9.67
CA ALA A 140 16.93 5.60 9.48
C ALA A 140 17.48 4.51 8.55
N TYR A 141 17.02 3.25 8.75
CA TYR A 141 17.40 2.11 7.92
C TYR A 141 16.97 2.27 6.44
N ALA A 142 15.75 2.75 6.20
CA ALA A 142 15.22 3.04 4.86
C ALA A 142 16.00 4.19 4.19
N LYS A 143 16.29 5.23 4.95
CA LYS A 143 17.01 6.43 4.46
C LYS A 143 18.43 6.10 3.97
N GLU A 144 19.14 5.17 4.62
CA GLU A 144 20.44 4.67 4.16
C GLU A 144 20.34 3.99 2.79
N ARG A 145 19.17 3.48 2.41
CA ARG A 145 18.86 2.83 1.12
C ARG A 145 18.24 3.78 0.10
N GLY A 146 18.08 5.06 0.46
CA GLY A 146 17.40 6.04 -0.39
C GLY A 146 15.90 5.77 -0.55
N ILE A 147 15.29 5.12 0.43
CA ILE A 147 13.86 4.82 0.47
C ILE A 147 13.19 5.80 1.44
N MET A 148 12.16 6.49 0.94
CA MET A 148 11.27 7.32 1.73
C MET A 148 10.17 6.44 2.33
N ILE A 149 9.84 6.63 3.61
CA ILE A 149 8.68 5.97 4.23
C ILE A 149 7.51 6.93 4.27
N VAL A 150 6.38 6.51 3.68
CA VAL A 150 5.10 7.21 3.75
C VAL A 150 4.17 6.45 4.69
N PRO A 151 3.81 7.01 5.86
CA PRO A 151 2.86 6.35 6.75
C PRO A 151 1.43 6.54 6.24
N GLU A 152 0.61 5.49 6.37
CA GLU A 152 -0.84 5.58 6.24
C GLU A 152 -1.52 5.47 7.61
N ILE A 153 -2.37 6.46 7.88
CA ILE A 153 -3.26 6.53 9.05
C ILE A 153 -4.68 6.69 8.51
N ASP A 154 -5.38 5.58 8.33
CA ASP A 154 -6.63 5.56 7.58
C ASP A 154 -7.81 6.18 8.36
N PHE A 155 -8.39 7.22 7.76
CA PHE A 155 -9.59 7.92 8.17
C PHE A 155 -10.32 8.44 6.92
N PRO A 156 -11.65 8.61 6.94
CA PRO A 156 -12.58 8.47 8.07
C PRO A 156 -13.15 7.06 8.26
N ALA A 157 -12.79 6.10 7.41
CA ALA A 157 -13.17 4.70 7.51
C ALA A 157 -12.00 3.83 7.99
N HIS A 158 -12.12 2.51 7.90
CA HIS A 158 -11.07 1.55 8.29
C HIS A 158 -10.44 1.82 9.66
N CYS A 159 -11.25 2.33 10.61
CA CYS A 159 -10.77 2.82 11.90
C CYS A 159 -11.44 2.14 13.11
N ALA A 160 -11.98 0.91 12.93
CA ALA A 160 -12.66 0.21 14.01
C ALA A 160 -11.74 -0.10 15.20
N ALA A 161 -10.43 -0.32 14.98
CA ALA A 161 -9.47 -0.48 16.07
C ALA A 161 -9.33 0.81 16.89
N ALA A 162 -9.28 1.99 16.25
CA ALA A 162 -9.28 3.27 16.94
C ALA A 162 -10.58 3.51 17.71
N ILE A 163 -11.72 3.14 17.14
CA ILE A 163 -13.03 3.25 17.79
C ILE A 163 -13.16 2.27 18.97
N ALA A 164 -12.59 1.08 18.87
CA ALA A 164 -12.54 0.15 20.01
C ALA A 164 -11.75 0.73 21.19
N ALA A 165 -10.67 1.45 20.90
CA ALA A 165 -9.87 2.15 21.91
C ALA A 165 -10.54 3.41 22.45
N TYR A 166 -11.21 4.19 21.59
CA TYR A 166 -11.84 5.48 21.90
C TYR A 166 -13.24 5.56 21.25
N LYS A 167 -14.20 4.91 21.88
CA LYS A 167 -15.58 4.77 21.37
C LYS A 167 -16.29 6.09 21.06
N GLU A 168 -15.86 7.17 21.68
CA GLU A 168 -16.38 8.52 21.45
C GLU A 168 -16.11 9.06 20.04
N LEU A 169 -15.19 8.44 19.31
CA LEU A 169 -14.90 8.80 17.90
C LEU A 169 -16.09 8.43 16.98
N ALA A 170 -16.85 7.40 17.31
CA ALA A 170 -17.97 6.93 16.49
C ALA A 170 -19.21 7.83 16.56
N CYS A 171 -20.06 7.76 15.54
CA CYS A 171 -21.39 8.39 15.55
C CYS A 171 -22.27 7.82 16.66
N VAL A 172 -22.22 6.51 16.86
CA VAL A 172 -22.93 5.79 17.92
C VAL A 172 -21.94 5.33 18.96
N VAL A 173 -21.94 5.98 20.11
CA VAL A 173 -21.01 5.67 21.22
C VAL A 173 -21.47 4.40 21.92
N LYS A 174 -20.73 3.32 21.73
CA LYS A 174 -20.92 2.02 22.39
C LYS A 174 -19.59 1.29 22.48
N ASP A 175 -19.48 0.40 23.46
CA ASP A 175 -18.31 -0.49 23.54
C ASP A 175 -18.28 -1.43 22.33
N THR A 176 -17.12 -1.54 21.74
CA THR A 176 -16.81 -2.40 20.58
C THR A 176 -15.46 -3.06 20.78
N GLU A 177 -15.27 -4.20 20.16
CA GLU A 177 -14.00 -4.91 20.14
C GLU A 177 -13.30 -4.69 18.80
N VAL A 178 -11.98 -4.88 18.75
CA VAL A 178 -11.23 -4.90 17.50
C VAL A 178 -11.74 -6.06 16.65
N PRO A 179 -12.15 -5.83 15.39
CA PRO A 179 -12.71 -6.87 14.54
C PRO A 179 -11.72 -8.00 14.25
N CYS A 180 -12.23 -9.24 14.28
CA CYS A 180 -11.48 -10.44 13.89
C CYS A 180 -11.74 -10.87 12.44
N TYR A 181 -12.71 -10.23 11.77
CA TYR A 181 -13.11 -10.52 10.41
C TYR A 181 -12.50 -9.51 9.45
N PHE A 182 -12.01 -9.99 8.32
CA PHE A 182 -11.46 -9.14 7.26
C PHE A 182 -12.53 -8.70 6.26
N GLY A 183 -13.66 -9.37 6.24
CA GLY A 183 -14.79 -9.04 5.37
C GLY A 183 -15.73 -10.22 5.13
N GLY A 184 -16.72 -10.04 4.27
CA GLY A 184 -17.61 -11.11 3.86
C GLY A 184 -18.72 -11.48 4.86
N ARG A 185 -19.03 -12.75 5.03
CA ARG A 185 -20.12 -13.23 5.88
C ARG A 185 -19.68 -13.37 7.32
N ILE A 186 -20.42 -12.75 8.22
CA ILE A 186 -20.33 -13.05 9.66
C ILE A 186 -21.10 -14.32 10.00
N PRO A 187 -20.79 -15.01 11.14
CA PRO A 187 -21.36 -16.32 11.52
C PRO A 187 -22.87 -16.45 11.47
N GLN A 188 -23.61 -15.38 11.47
CA GLN A 188 -25.08 -15.37 11.45
C GLN A 188 -25.70 -15.17 10.06
N GLY A 189 -24.94 -15.28 9.00
CA GLY A 189 -25.42 -15.16 7.61
C GLY A 189 -25.84 -13.76 7.19
N LYS A 190 -25.60 -12.76 8.01
CA LYS A 190 -25.85 -11.35 7.68
C LYS A 190 -24.55 -10.70 7.27
N PHE A 191 -24.55 -10.01 6.12
CA PHE A 191 -23.50 -9.07 5.78
C PHE A 191 -23.48 -7.99 6.85
N ASN A 192 -22.44 -7.95 7.65
CA ASN A 192 -22.34 -6.95 8.71
C ASN A 192 -21.45 -5.81 8.27
N PHE A 193 -21.97 -4.95 7.40
CA PHE A 193 -21.49 -3.60 7.22
C PHE A 193 -21.84 -2.67 8.42
N ARG A 194 -22.27 -3.27 9.55
CA ARG A 194 -22.77 -2.54 10.73
C ARG A 194 -21.74 -2.39 11.85
N TRP A 195 -20.50 -2.58 11.55
CA TRP A 195 -19.47 -2.25 12.51
C TRP A 195 -19.24 -0.74 12.47
N ASN A 196 -18.99 -0.13 13.62
CA ASN A 196 -18.49 1.23 13.72
C ASN A 196 -17.11 1.31 13.05
N ARG A 197 -17.08 1.40 11.73
CA ARG A 197 -15.86 1.45 10.91
C ARG A 197 -15.57 2.86 10.44
N THR A 198 -16.46 3.81 10.76
CA THR A 198 -16.36 5.19 10.31
C THR A 198 -16.46 6.11 11.52
N ILE A 199 -15.52 7.03 11.63
CA ILE A 199 -15.57 8.08 12.67
C ILE A 199 -16.68 9.08 12.41
N CYS A 200 -17.06 9.83 13.44
CA CYS A 200 -18.07 10.86 13.34
C CYS A 200 -17.48 12.18 12.82
N CYS A 201 -17.70 12.49 11.55
CA CYS A 201 -17.25 13.75 10.95
C CYS A 201 -17.97 15.00 11.49
N GLY A 202 -19.05 14.82 12.24
CA GLY A 202 -19.81 15.92 12.84
C GLY A 202 -19.36 16.35 14.25
N LYS A 203 -18.25 15.86 14.76
CA LYS A 203 -17.70 16.20 16.08
C LYS A 203 -16.37 16.93 15.97
N GLU A 204 -16.24 18.09 16.57
CA GLU A 204 -14.95 18.79 16.63
C GLU A 204 -13.90 18.00 17.43
N SER A 205 -14.32 17.28 18.48
CA SER A 205 -13.43 16.39 19.25
C SER A 205 -12.82 15.25 18.42
N THR A 206 -13.45 14.84 17.31
CA THR A 206 -12.87 13.87 16.35
C THR A 206 -11.71 14.49 15.59
N PHE A 207 -11.85 15.75 15.16
CA PHE A 207 -10.75 16.47 14.50
C PHE A 207 -9.61 16.77 15.47
N GLU A 208 -9.91 17.13 16.71
CA GLU A 208 -8.89 17.31 17.75
C GLU A 208 -8.11 16.01 17.97
N PHE A 209 -8.79 14.87 18.01
CA PHE A 209 -8.12 13.56 18.10
C PHE A 209 -7.20 13.32 16.91
N ILE A 210 -7.70 13.49 15.68
CA ILE A 210 -6.93 13.26 14.47
C ILE A 210 -5.73 14.21 14.39
N PHE A 211 -5.92 15.50 14.67
CA PHE A 211 -4.82 16.45 14.61
C PHE A 211 -3.73 16.14 15.64
N ASN A 212 -4.11 15.70 16.85
CA ASN A 212 -3.13 15.25 17.84
C ASN A 212 -2.38 13.97 17.41
N VAL A 213 -3.04 13.04 16.70
CA VAL A 213 -2.37 11.87 16.09
C VAL A 213 -1.42 12.34 15.01
N LEU A 214 -1.87 13.23 14.11
CA LEU A 214 -1.06 13.76 13.02
C LEU A 214 0.12 14.61 13.51
N ASP A 215 0.02 15.28 14.67
CA ASP A 215 1.17 15.97 15.27
C ASP A 215 2.32 14.99 15.51
N GLU A 216 2.05 13.88 16.20
CA GLU A 216 3.07 12.88 16.50
C GLU A 216 3.57 12.17 15.23
N VAL A 217 2.68 11.86 14.29
CA VAL A 217 3.05 11.22 13.01
C VAL A 217 3.92 12.15 12.17
N CYS A 218 3.55 13.42 12.02
CA CYS A 218 4.32 14.40 11.25
C CYS A 218 5.70 14.66 11.85
N ASP A 219 5.82 14.59 13.18
CA ASP A 219 7.11 14.76 13.88
C ASP A 219 8.01 13.53 13.75
N LEU A 220 7.42 12.33 13.60
CA LEU A 220 8.16 11.07 13.44
C LEU A 220 8.68 10.88 12.01
N PHE A 221 7.84 11.14 11.00
CA PHE A 221 8.15 10.83 9.62
C PHE A 221 8.67 12.07 8.87
N ASP A 222 9.85 11.97 8.30
CA ASP A 222 10.46 13.02 7.48
C ASP A 222 9.88 13.13 6.05
N SER A 223 9.03 12.18 5.63
CA SER A 223 8.29 12.22 4.38
C SER A 223 7.52 13.52 4.22
N PRO A 224 7.53 14.16 3.04
CA PRO A 224 6.65 15.28 2.74
C PRO A 224 5.18 14.87 2.53
N TYR A 225 4.88 13.59 2.63
CA TYR A 225 3.55 13.02 2.43
C TYR A 225 3.05 12.30 3.68
N ILE A 226 1.74 12.40 3.93
CA ILE A 226 0.99 11.54 4.84
C ILE A 226 -0.18 10.95 4.05
N HIS A 227 -0.32 9.64 4.06
CA HIS A 227 -1.46 8.96 3.47
C HIS A 227 -2.57 8.83 4.51
N MET A 228 -3.79 9.25 4.16
CA MET A 228 -4.94 9.30 5.07
C MET A 228 -6.02 8.28 4.74
N GLY A 229 -5.77 7.35 3.79
CA GLY A 229 -6.76 6.39 3.33
C GLY A 229 -7.90 7.05 2.58
N GLY A 230 -9.09 7.08 3.18
CA GLY A 230 -10.26 7.76 2.62
C GLY A 230 -11.10 6.88 1.71
N ASP A 231 -10.77 5.59 1.59
CA ASP A 231 -11.49 4.62 0.77
C ASP A 231 -12.67 4.01 1.50
N GLU A 232 -13.56 3.40 0.70
CA GLU A 232 -14.67 2.55 1.11
C GLU A 232 -15.55 3.05 2.27
N ALA A 233 -15.59 4.36 2.57
CA ALA A 233 -16.27 4.92 3.74
C ALA A 233 -17.79 4.61 3.74
N PRO A 234 -18.30 3.81 4.70
CA PRO A 234 -19.72 3.50 4.81
C PRO A 234 -20.49 4.71 5.35
N GLN A 235 -21.40 5.25 4.56
CA GLN A 235 -22.15 6.47 4.89
C GLN A 235 -23.37 6.23 5.80
N ILE A 236 -23.67 4.98 6.14
CA ILE A 236 -24.93 4.59 6.81
C ILE A 236 -25.08 5.28 8.16
N GLU A 237 -24.00 5.42 8.91
CA GLU A 237 -24.01 6.05 10.23
C GLU A 237 -24.11 7.57 10.14
N TRP A 238 -23.41 8.20 9.19
CA TRP A 238 -23.47 9.63 8.94
C TRP A 238 -24.89 10.09 8.59
N LYS A 239 -25.61 9.32 7.77
CA LYS A 239 -27.03 9.59 7.39
C LYS A 239 -27.96 9.67 8.60
N LYS A 240 -27.63 8.96 9.68
CA LYS A 240 -28.46 8.88 10.87
C LYS A 240 -27.94 9.73 12.03
N CYS A 241 -26.71 10.20 11.94
CA CYS A 241 -26.06 10.95 13.00
C CYS A 241 -26.52 12.42 13.03
N PRO A 242 -27.21 12.89 14.08
CA PRO A 242 -27.65 14.29 14.12
C PRO A 242 -26.50 15.29 14.02
N LYS A 243 -25.31 14.95 14.52
CA LYS A 243 -24.13 15.83 14.47
C LYS A 243 -23.60 15.93 13.02
N CYS A 244 -23.48 14.79 12.31
CA CYS A 244 -23.07 14.80 10.90
C CYS A 244 -24.09 15.57 10.04
N GLN A 245 -25.39 15.33 10.24
CA GLN A 245 -26.43 16.04 9.51
C GLN A 245 -26.44 17.56 9.81
N LYS A 246 -26.18 17.94 11.08
CA LYS A 246 -26.01 19.36 11.44
C LYS A 246 -24.80 19.96 10.72
N THR A 247 -23.64 19.27 10.74
CA THR A 247 -22.43 19.73 10.01
C THR A 247 -22.71 19.90 8.53
N MET A 248 -23.44 18.95 7.92
CA MET A 248 -23.83 19.07 6.52
C MET A 248 -24.71 20.30 6.26
N ALA A 249 -25.69 20.56 7.11
CA ALA A 249 -26.57 21.73 6.99
C ALA A 249 -25.80 23.05 7.18
N ASP A 250 -24.96 23.11 8.22
CA ASP A 250 -24.16 24.32 8.55
C ASP A 250 -23.17 24.70 7.44
N ASN A 251 -22.67 23.68 6.69
CA ASN A 251 -21.72 23.87 5.60
C ASN A 251 -22.33 23.73 4.19
N SER A 252 -23.67 23.67 4.08
CA SER A 252 -24.39 23.53 2.80
C SER A 252 -23.95 22.33 1.96
N LEU A 253 -23.59 21.21 2.62
CA LEU A 253 -23.17 19.98 1.96
C LEU A 253 -24.42 19.19 1.48
N LYS A 254 -24.39 18.71 0.23
CA LYS A 254 -25.57 18.12 -0.43
C LYS A 254 -25.80 16.65 -0.06
N ASN A 255 -24.72 15.94 0.26
CA ASN A 255 -24.74 14.49 0.55
C ASN A 255 -23.52 14.08 1.37
N GLU A 256 -23.47 12.82 1.78
CA GLU A 256 -22.39 12.29 2.64
C GLU A 256 -21.05 12.17 1.92
N TRP A 257 -20.99 12.14 0.58
CA TRP A 257 -19.72 12.27 -0.13
C TRP A 257 -19.13 13.67 0.04
N GLU A 258 -19.98 14.71 -0.01
CA GLU A 258 -19.52 16.07 0.27
C GLU A 258 -19.14 16.25 1.74
N LEU A 259 -19.74 15.50 2.68
CA LEU A 259 -19.28 15.46 4.07
C LEU A 259 -17.88 14.87 4.18
N GLN A 260 -17.59 13.78 3.44
CA GLN A 260 -16.24 13.23 3.34
C GLN A 260 -15.27 14.23 2.69
N GLY A 261 -15.63 14.86 1.57
CA GLY A 261 -14.79 15.87 0.94
C GLY A 261 -14.49 17.06 1.83
N TRP A 262 -15.46 17.49 2.65
CA TRP A 262 -15.26 18.52 3.67
C TRP A 262 -14.29 18.04 4.76
N PHE A 263 -14.39 16.79 5.18
CA PHE A 263 -13.46 16.16 6.12
C PHE A 263 -12.04 16.16 5.54
N GLU A 264 -11.85 15.65 4.31
CA GLU A 264 -10.54 15.58 3.65
C GLU A 264 -9.90 16.97 3.45
N ASN A 265 -10.70 17.95 3.08
CA ASN A 265 -10.21 19.34 2.94
C ASN A 265 -9.67 19.89 4.27
N ARG A 266 -10.35 19.62 5.40
CA ARG A 266 -9.88 20.05 6.73
C ARG A 266 -8.58 19.36 7.11
N ILE A 267 -8.43 18.05 6.80
CA ILE A 267 -7.19 17.32 7.05
C ILE A 267 -6.06 17.87 6.15
N CYS A 268 -6.34 18.10 4.87
CA CYS A 268 -5.37 18.69 3.94
C CYS A 268 -4.88 20.06 4.44
N ASP A 269 -5.80 20.94 4.87
CA ASP A 269 -5.44 22.25 5.40
C ASP A 269 -4.60 22.14 6.69
N TYR A 270 -4.88 21.15 7.54
CA TYR A 270 -4.05 20.89 8.72
C TYR A 270 -2.65 20.41 8.33
N LEU A 271 -2.53 19.44 7.42
CA LEU A 271 -1.25 18.93 6.94
C LEU A 271 -0.38 20.01 6.28
N LYS A 272 -0.98 20.96 5.58
CA LYS A 272 -0.26 22.15 5.06
C LYS A 272 0.44 22.94 6.17
N THR A 273 -0.17 23.06 7.36
CA THR A 273 0.48 23.75 8.50
C THR A 273 1.71 23.00 8.99
N LYS A 274 1.83 21.70 8.67
CA LYS A 274 2.96 20.84 8.98
C LYS A 274 3.94 20.70 7.78
N ASN A 275 3.73 21.44 6.71
CA ASN A 275 4.47 21.31 5.43
C ASN A 275 4.39 19.89 4.83
N LYS A 276 3.23 19.22 4.99
CA LYS A 276 2.94 17.90 4.44
C LYS A 276 1.86 17.98 3.37
N LYS A 277 1.92 17.06 2.40
CA LYS A 277 0.87 16.84 1.40
C LYS A 277 0.01 15.65 1.82
N LEU A 278 -1.27 15.75 1.53
CA LEU A 278 -2.23 14.65 1.69
C LEU A 278 -2.09 13.68 0.52
N ILE A 279 -1.97 12.38 0.81
CA ILE A 279 -2.29 11.31 -0.15
C ILE A 279 -3.60 10.66 0.30
N ALA A 280 -4.48 10.33 -0.64
CA ALA A 280 -5.71 9.60 -0.37
C ALA A 280 -6.09 8.68 -1.54
N TRP A 281 -6.78 7.59 -1.24
CA TRP A 281 -7.33 6.69 -2.27
C TRP A 281 -8.35 7.40 -3.15
N ASN A 282 -8.46 6.99 -4.40
CA ASN A 282 -9.30 7.68 -5.41
C ASN A 282 -10.79 7.74 -5.06
N ASP A 283 -11.25 7.06 -4.01
CA ASP A 283 -12.61 7.16 -3.50
C ASP A 283 -13.00 8.59 -3.08
N VAL A 284 -12.03 9.38 -2.59
CA VAL A 284 -12.26 10.78 -2.21
C VAL A 284 -12.73 11.65 -3.38
N LEU A 285 -12.43 11.25 -4.61
CA LEU A 285 -12.88 11.94 -5.83
C LEU A 285 -14.40 11.81 -6.07
N LYS A 286 -15.11 10.99 -5.29
CA LYS A 286 -16.58 10.93 -5.28
C LYS A 286 -17.20 12.20 -4.69
N ALA A 287 -16.42 12.95 -3.91
CA ALA A 287 -16.82 14.23 -3.36
C ALA A 287 -16.62 15.37 -4.37
N ASP A 288 -17.70 16.06 -4.75
CA ASP A 288 -17.62 17.17 -5.70
C ASP A 288 -16.92 18.40 -5.09
N ASN A 289 -17.00 18.57 -3.77
CA ASN A 289 -16.42 19.66 -3.00
C ASN A 289 -14.98 19.40 -2.53
N LEU A 290 -14.37 18.27 -2.88
CA LEU A 290 -12.94 18.08 -2.67
C LEU A 290 -12.17 19.14 -3.46
N ASN A 291 -11.19 19.79 -2.83
CA ASN A 291 -10.38 20.80 -3.50
C ASN A 291 -9.39 20.14 -4.48
N LYS A 292 -9.89 19.69 -5.61
CA LYS A 292 -9.14 18.96 -6.66
C LYS A 292 -8.03 19.80 -7.32
N ASN A 293 -8.08 21.12 -7.17
CA ASN A 293 -7.07 22.04 -7.70
C ASN A 293 -5.94 22.32 -6.70
N ASP A 294 -6.05 21.77 -5.47
CA ASP A 294 -5.02 21.93 -4.47
C ASP A 294 -3.86 20.96 -4.76
N LYS A 295 -2.72 21.52 -5.08
CA LYS A 295 -1.48 20.74 -5.33
C LYS A 295 -0.94 20.02 -4.09
N ASN A 296 -1.57 20.18 -2.93
CA ASN A 296 -1.27 19.42 -1.72
C ASN A 296 -2.11 18.14 -1.59
N VAL A 297 -2.95 17.83 -2.57
CA VAL A 297 -3.69 16.57 -2.66
C VAL A 297 -3.07 15.71 -3.76
N VAL A 298 -2.64 14.51 -3.40
CA VAL A 298 -2.20 13.46 -4.34
C VAL A 298 -3.20 12.31 -4.24
N VAL A 299 -3.63 11.78 -5.37
CA VAL A 299 -4.62 10.70 -5.40
C VAL A 299 -3.96 9.37 -5.75
N GLN A 300 -4.19 8.36 -4.92
CA GLN A 300 -3.73 7.00 -5.21
C GLN A 300 -4.83 6.21 -5.92
N TYR A 301 -4.53 5.74 -7.14
CA TYR A 301 -5.50 5.15 -8.06
C TYR A 301 -5.49 3.63 -8.02
N TRP A 302 -6.43 3.02 -7.31
CA TRP A 302 -6.52 1.57 -7.15
C TRP A 302 -7.61 0.91 -7.99
N THR A 303 -8.77 1.58 -8.24
CA THR A 303 -9.90 0.98 -8.95
C THR A 303 -10.22 1.65 -10.28
N PRO A 304 -9.73 1.10 -11.43
CA PRO A 304 -9.98 1.67 -12.75
C PRO A 304 -11.32 1.28 -13.36
N LYS A 305 -11.98 0.23 -12.85
CA LYS A 305 -13.24 -0.22 -13.41
C LYS A 305 -14.41 0.58 -12.84
N ARG A 306 -15.17 1.24 -13.70
CA ARG A 306 -16.40 1.98 -13.40
C ARG A 306 -16.23 3.40 -12.86
N ASP A 307 -15.01 3.90 -12.75
CA ASP A 307 -14.77 5.24 -12.24
C ASP A 307 -13.62 5.93 -12.97
N ASN A 308 -13.95 6.84 -13.88
CA ASN A 308 -12.96 7.62 -14.63
C ASN A 308 -12.50 8.88 -13.88
N ARG A 309 -13.00 9.14 -12.65
CA ARG A 309 -12.70 10.39 -11.94
C ARG A 309 -11.21 10.61 -11.74
N CYS A 310 -10.44 9.54 -11.48
CA CYS A 310 -8.99 9.66 -11.35
C CYS A 310 -8.32 9.97 -12.69
N VAL A 311 -8.81 9.39 -13.78
CA VAL A 311 -8.33 9.70 -15.14
C VAL A 311 -8.60 11.17 -15.47
N ASP A 312 -9.82 11.65 -15.18
CA ASP A 312 -10.22 13.04 -15.37
C ASP A 312 -9.38 13.97 -14.47
N TYR A 313 -9.10 13.55 -13.23
CA TYR A 313 -8.26 14.27 -12.29
C TYR A 313 -6.83 14.47 -12.83
N VAL A 314 -6.19 13.40 -13.29
CA VAL A 314 -4.84 13.43 -13.87
C VAL A 314 -4.84 14.26 -15.15
N ASN A 315 -5.83 14.07 -16.03
CA ASN A 315 -5.94 14.80 -17.28
C ASN A 315 -6.21 16.32 -17.08
N SER A 316 -6.72 16.71 -15.90
CA SER A 316 -6.89 18.12 -15.50
C SER A 316 -5.73 18.72 -14.70
N GLY A 317 -4.64 17.97 -14.49
CA GLY A 317 -3.41 18.47 -13.85
C GLY A 317 -3.24 18.02 -12.39
N GLY A 318 -4.06 17.09 -11.89
CA GLY A 318 -3.92 16.51 -10.57
C GLY A 318 -2.81 15.45 -10.49
N GLU A 319 -2.07 15.42 -9.40
CA GLU A 319 -0.99 14.43 -9.16
C GLU A 319 -1.56 13.09 -8.70
N ALA A 320 -1.08 11.98 -9.30
CA ALA A 320 -1.54 10.64 -8.92
C ALA A 320 -0.41 9.61 -8.83
N ILE A 321 -0.64 8.61 -7.94
CA ILE A 321 0.13 7.37 -7.84
C ILE A 321 -0.76 6.24 -8.40
N LEU A 322 -0.20 5.36 -9.23
CA LEU A 322 -0.99 4.31 -9.87
C LEU A 322 -0.76 2.97 -9.20
N SER A 323 -1.81 2.50 -8.51
CA SER A 323 -1.86 1.23 -7.76
C SER A 323 -2.99 0.33 -8.27
N ASN A 324 -3.18 0.31 -9.58
CA ASN A 324 -4.31 -0.38 -10.21
C ASN A 324 -4.40 -1.85 -9.77
N HIS A 325 -5.52 -2.24 -9.13
CA HIS A 325 -5.72 -3.58 -8.56
C HIS A 325 -5.60 -4.73 -9.58
N GLN A 326 -5.68 -4.45 -10.88
CA GLN A 326 -5.51 -5.47 -11.92
C GLN A 326 -4.04 -5.74 -12.28
N ALA A 327 -3.12 -4.91 -11.79
CA ALA A 327 -1.70 -4.99 -12.10
C ALA A 327 -0.82 -4.96 -10.85
N PHE A 328 -1.21 -4.22 -9.82
CA PHE A 328 -0.33 -3.88 -8.70
C PHE A 328 -0.84 -4.37 -7.33
N TYR A 329 -2.03 -5.00 -7.23
CA TYR A 329 -2.45 -5.67 -5.99
C TYR A 329 -1.79 -7.03 -5.89
N PHE A 330 -0.67 -7.06 -5.20
CA PHE A 330 0.15 -8.26 -5.07
C PHE A 330 -0.43 -9.27 -4.08
N ASP A 331 -1.36 -8.86 -3.22
CA ASP A 331 -2.17 -9.73 -2.37
C ASP A 331 -3.14 -10.63 -3.18
N MET A 332 -3.48 -10.22 -4.40
CA MET A 332 -4.31 -11.04 -5.28
C MET A 332 -3.54 -12.27 -5.80
N THR A 333 -4.26 -13.40 -5.91
CA THR A 333 -3.65 -14.61 -6.49
C THR A 333 -3.05 -14.34 -7.87
N TYR A 334 -1.99 -15.04 -8.24
CA TYR A 334 -1.41 -14.94 -9.59
C TYR A 334 -2.38 -15.32 -10.70
N ALA A 335 -3.45 -16.08 -10.40
CA ALA A 335 -4.54 -16.34 -11.34
C ALA A 335 -5.40 -15.10 -11.62
N GLN A 336 -5.36 -14.11 -10.74
CA GLN A 336 -6.09 -12.83 -10.89
C GLN A 336 -5.17 -11.75 -11.45
N VAL A 337 -3.97 -11.66 -10.92
CA VAL A 337 -2.92 -10.71 -11.31
C VAL A 337 -1.64 -11.48 -11.62
N PRO A 338 -1.53 -12.14 -12.79
CA PRO A 338 -0.30 -12.80 -13.20
C PRO A 338 0.84 -11.78 -13.39
N LEU A 339 2.07 -12.24 -13.31
CA LEU A 339 3.28 -11.42 -13.46
C LEU A 339 3.25 -10.54 -14.71
N THR A 340 2.69 -11.07 -15.81
CA THR A 340 2.52 -10.31 -17.06
C THR A 340 1.62 -9.10 -16.96
N ASN A 341 0.66 -9.07 -16.01
CA ASN A 341 -0.20 -7.91 -15.83
C ASN A 341 0.58 -6.73 -15.23
N THR A 342 1.42 -7.00 -14.24
CA THR A 342 2.32 -6.00 -13.66
C THR A 342 3.30 -5.49 -14.70
N TYR A 343 3.96 -6.40 -15.41
CA TYR A 343 4.99 -6.05 -16.38
C TYR A 343 4.47 -5.27 -17.60
N ASN A 344 3.29 -5.62 -18.11
CA ASN A 344 2.71 -5.00 -19.31
C ASN A 344 1.72 -3.87 -18.99
N TYR A 345 1.79 -3.32 -17.76
CA TYR A 345 0.92 -2.21 -17.38
C TYR A 345 1.25 -0.93 -18.17
N THR A 346 0.22 -0.29 -18.68
CA THR A 346 0.32 1.01 -19.35
C THR A 346 -0.85 1.89 -18.96
N PRO A 347 -0.63 3.10 -18.41
CA PRO A 347 -1.70 4.02 -17.99
C PRO A 347 -2.64 4.42 -19.13
N GLU A 348 -2.13 4.51 -20.34
CA GLU A 348 -2.91 4.89 -21.53
C GLU A 348 -4.04 3.92 -21.84
N LYS A 349 -3.92 2.63 -21.46
CA LYS A 349 -5.02 1.65 -21.56
C LYS A 349 -6.23 2.00 -20.70
N TYR A 350 -6.05 2.87 -19.72
CA TYR A 350 -7.09 3.31 -18.80
C TYR A 350 -7.60 4.72 -19.12
N GLY A 351 -7.14 5.33 -20.22
CA GLY A 351 -7.63 6.63 -20.72
C GLY A 351 -6.81 7.84 -20.26
N MET A 352 -5.65 7.63 -19.63
CA MET A 352 -4.73 8.73 -19.31
C MET A 352 -4.04 9.23 -20.57
N ASN A 353 -4.06 10.54 -20.79
CA ASN A 353 -3.42 11.17 -21.93
C ASN A 353 -1.90 11.16 -21.77
N SER A 354 -1.17 10.82 -22.84
CA SER A 354 0.30 10.79 -22.83
C SER A 354 0.94 12.16 -22.48
N GLU A 355 0.30 13.24 -22.86
CA GLU A 355 0.72 14.62 -22.56
C GLU A 355 0.62 14.98 -21.06
N ASN A 356 -0.24 14.28 -20.31
CA ASN A 356 -0.47 14.51 -18.89
C ASN A 356 0.26 13.49 -18.00
N MET A 357 1.11 12.65 -18.57
CA MET A 357 1.87 11.65 -17.80
C MET A 357 2.86 12.25 -16.80
N SER A 358 3.22 13.52 -16.94
CA SER A 358 3.99 14.25 -15.92
C SER A 358 3.25 14.44 -14.60
N ASN A 359 1.91 14.30 -14.58
CA ASN A 359 1.09 14.34 -13.38
C ASN A 359 1.04 12.97 -12.66
N VAL A 360 1.50 11.91 -13.31
CA VAL A 360 1.66 10.59 -12.71
C VAL A 360 3.01 10.51 -12.03
N LEU A 361 3.02 10.50 -10.70
CA LEU A 361 4.25 10.40 -9.90
C LEU A 361 4.94 9.05 -10.14
N GLY A 362 4.16 7.98 -10.28
CA GLY A 362 4.68 6.64 -10.57
C GLY A 362 3.72 5.51 -10.20
N TYR A 363 4.32 4.37 -9.89
CA TYR A 363 3.61 3.11 -9.65
C TYR A 363 3.90 2.59 -8.24
N GLU A 364 2.89 1.90 -7.67
CA GLU A 364 3.03 1.26 -6.36
C GLU A 364 2.35 -0.10 -6.37
N GLY A 365 3.02 -1.10 -5.77
CA GLY A 365 2.47 -2.43 -5.54
C GLY A 365 1.91 -2.52 -4.13
N GLU A 366 0.71 -3.10 -3.98
CA GLU A 366 -0.02 -3.20 -2.72
C GLU A 366 -0.02 -4.63 -2.22
N ILE A 367 0.31 -4.84 -0.94
CA ILE A 367 0.26 -6.14 -0.27
C ILE A 367 -0.67 -6.05 0.94
N TRP A 368 -1.98 -6.13 0.67
CA TRP A 368 -2.99 -6.26 1.71
C TRP A 368 -2.88 -7.63 2.38
N THR A 369 -2.94 -7.66 3.70
CA THR A 369 -2.53 -8.85 4.45
C THR A 369 -3.66 -9.64 5.11
N GLU A 370 -4.92 -9.42 4.70
CA GLU A 370 -6.05 -10.19 5.25
C GLU A 370 -5.82 -11.71 5.17
N TRP A 371 -5.17 -12.16 4.10
CA TRP A 371 -4.91 -13.59 3.86
C TRP A 371 -3.42 -13.95 3.81
N ILE A 372 -2.56 -13.01 4.12
CA ILE A 372 -1.10 -13.15 4.16
C ILE A 372 -0.67 -13.04 5.62
N ALA A 373 -0.62 -14.17 6.31
CA ALA A 373 -0.44 -14.21 7.76
C ALA A 373 1.00 -14.51 8.23
N ASP A 374 1.93 -14.74 7.30
CA ASP A 374 3.31 -15.10 7.61
C ASP A 374 4.29 -14.58 6.55
N ASN A 375 5.57 -14.50 6.92
CA ASN A 375 6.64 -13.95 6.10
C ASN A 375 6.82 -14.71 4.78
N ALA A 376 6.71 -16.05 4.80
CA ALA A 376 6.87 -16.86 3.60
C ALA A 376 5.79 -16.56 2.56
N LYS A 377 4.55 -16.31 3.01
CA LYS A 377 3.49 -15.85 2.12
C LYS A 377 3.71 -14.43 1.63
N LEU A 378 4.15 -13.52 2.50
CA LEU A 378 4.47 -12.16 2.11
C LEU A 378 5.49 -12.17 0.96
N GLU A 379 6.60 -12.89 1.12
CA GLU A 379 7.61 -13.04 0.08
C GLU A 379 7.06 -13.70 -1.20
N LEU A 380 6.31 -14.79 -1.07
CA LEU A 380 5.71 -15.48 -2.21
C LEU A 380 4.82 -14.56 -3.07
N TYR A 381 4.09 -13.66 -2.44
CA TYR A 381 3.22 -12.71 -3.13
C TYR A 381 3.99 -11.49 -3.67
N ALA A 382 5.02 -11.04 -2.96
CA ALA A 382 5.90 -9.96 -3.41
C ALA A 382 6.74 -10.38 -4.62
N PHE A 383 7.31 -11.59 -4.60
CA PHE A 383 8.26 -12.04 -5.62
C PHE A 383 7.69 -13.08 -6.58
N PRO A 384 7.85 -12.92 -7.91
CA PRO A 384 8.69 -11.94 -8.61
C PRO A 384 7.97 -10.66 -9.07
N ARG A 385 6.81 -10.28 -8.50
CA ARG A 385 6.10 -9.06 -8.93
C ARG A 385 6.87 -7.78 -8.60
N MET A 386 7.63 -7.78 -7.50
CA MET A 386 8.50 -6.65 -7.15
C MET A 386 9.57 -6.40 -8.23
N GLN A 387 10.16 -7.46 -8.83
CA GLN A 387 11.10 -7.32 -9.94
C GLN A 387 10.43 -6.70 -11.17
N ALA A 388 9.20 -7.11 -11.48
CA ALA A 388 8.45 -6.55 -12.58
C ALA A 388 8.10 -5.07 -12.32
N LEU A 389 7.65 -4.74 -11.12
CA LEU A 389 7.38 -3.36 -10.70
C LEU A 389 8.63 -2.49 -10.79
N GLY A 390 9.77 -2.99 -10.29
CA GLY A 390 11.06 -2.31 -10.37
C GLY A 390 11.40 -1.95 -11.81
N GLU A 391 11.30 -2.91 -12.74
CA GLU A 391 11.65 -2.68 -14.14
C GLU A 391 10.69 -1.73 -14.86
N VAL A 392 9.36 -1.90 -14.71
CA VAL A 392 8.40 -1.05 -15.43
C VAL A 392 8.34 0.38 -14.91
N SER A 393 8.76 0.61 -13.68
CA SER A 393 8.88 1.93 -13.07
C SER A 393 10.24 2.59 -13.34
N TRP A 394 11.23 1.80 -13.75
CA TRP A 394 12.58 2.28 -14.05
C TRP A 394 12.82 2.48 -15.55
N SER A 395 12.43 1.51 -16.37
CA SER A 395 12.78 1.46 -17.79
C SER A 395 11.79 2.21 -18.68
N SER A 396 12.29 2.84 -19.73
CA SER A 396 11.43 3.45 -20.76
C SER A 396 10.63 2.37 -21.51
N LYS A 397 9.50 2.78 -22.11
CA LYS A 397 8.56 1.88 -22.79
C LYS A 397 9.21 1.06 -23.90
N GLU A 398 10.18 1.64 -24.59
CA GLU A 398 10.90 1.02 -25.72
C GLU A 398 11.82 -0.11 -25.27
N LYS A 399 12.22 -0.10 -24.00
CA LYS A 399 13.07 -1.14 -23.38
C LYS A 399 12.29 -2.27 -22.72
N ILE A 400 10.96 -2.16 -22.62
CA ILE A 400 10.10 -3.15 -21.99
C ILE A 400 9.89 -4.32 -22.96
N ASN A 401 10.40 -5.51 -22.58
CA ASN A 401 10.24 -6.76 -23.30
C ASN A 401 10.10 -7.91 -22.29
N PHE A 402 8.94 -8.57 -22.27
CA PHE A 402 8.65 -9.60 -21.26
C PHE A 402 9.53 -10.84 -21.41
N ASP A 403 9.86 -11.25 -22.62
CA ASP A 403 10.68 -12.46 -22.84
C ASP A 403 12.12 -12.22 -22.39
N ASP A 404 12.68 -11.03 -22.65
CA ASP A 404 13.99 -10.64 -22.16
C ASP A 404 13.98 -10.50 -20.61
N PHE A 405 12.97 -9.83 -20.05
CA PHE A 405 12.78 -9.76 -18.61
C PHE A 405 12.72 -11.15 -17.97
N LYS A 406 11.94 -12.06 -18.56
CA LYS A 406 11.78 -13.42 -18.05
C LYS A 406 13.11 -14.18 -18.05
N ALA A 407 13.91 -14.04 -19.11
CA ALA A 407 15.23 -14.66 -19.16
C ALA A 407 16.18 -14.14 -18.07
N ARG A 408 16.19 -12.80 -17.84
CA ARG A 408 16.96 -12.19 -16.76
C ARG A 408 16.44 -12.58 -15.37
N LEU A 409 15.13 -12.66 -15.21
CA LEU A 409 14.49 -13.13 -13.97
C LEU A 409 14.88 -14.56 -13.65
N ASP A 410 14.92 -15.46 -14.64
CA ASP A 410 15.34 -16.84 -14.43
C ASP A 410 16.80 -16.95 -13.97
N ALA A 411 17.67 -16.10 -14.51
CA ALA A 411 19.05 -16.01 -14.04
C ALA A 411 19.14 -15.38 -12.64
N TYR A 412 18.18 -14.55 -12.23
CA TYR A 412 18.16 -13.88 -10.92
C TYR A 412 17.54 -14.75 -9.80
N LYS A 413 16.69 -15.72 -10.12
CA LYS A 413 16.04 -16.59 -9.13
C LYS A 413 17.04 -17.34 -8.20
N PRO A 414 18.17 -17.90 -8.67
CA PRO A 414 19.18 -18.46 -7.77
C PRO A 414 19.74 -17.45 -6.76
N ILE A 415 19.84 -16.18 -7.16
CA ILE A 415 20.31 -15.10 -6.28
C ILE A 415 19.25 -14.84 -5.20
N LEU A 416 17.97 -14.72 -5.54
CA LEU A 416 16.89 -14.61 -4.57
C LEU A 416 16.94 -15.75 -3.55
N LYS A 417 17.12 -16.98 -4.02
CA LYS A 417 17.25 -18.14 -3.13
C LYS A 417 18.48 -18.06 -2.23
N SER A 418 19.62 -17.57 -2.72
CA SER A 418 20.85 -17.40 -1.90
C SER A 418 20.69 -16.31 -0.83
N LEU A 419 19.80 -15.34 -1.08
CA LEU A 419 19.37 -14.30 -0.11
C LEU A 419 18.30 -14.83 0.85
N GLY A 420 17.87 -16.10 0.70
CA GLY A 420 16.82 -16.72 1.51
C GLY A 420 15.42 -16.20 1.21
N ILE A 421 15.19 -15.66 0.01
CA ILE A 421 13.88 -15.13 -0.41
C ILE A 421 13.06 -16.23 -1.07
N ASP A 422 11.85 -16.43 -0.59
CA ASP A 422 10.84 -17.26 -1.22
C ASP A 422 10.18 -16.53 -2.39
N TYR A 423 9.89 -17.21 -3.47
CA TYR A 423 9.25 -16.62 -4.65
C TYR A 423 8.29 -17.59 -5.36
N ALA A 424 7.30 -17.03 -6.04
CA ALA A 424 6.37 -17.83 -6.83
C ALA A 424 7.02 -18.39 -8.09
N VAL A 425 6.99 -19.72 -8.24
CA VAL A 425 7.50 -20.43 -9.43
C VAL A 425 6.70 -20.08 -10.69
N ASP A 426 7.25 -20.34 -11.85
CA ASP A 426 6.63 -19.99 -13.14
C ASP A 426 5.24 -20.61 -13.34
N SER A 427 5.04 -21.85 -12.89
CA SER A 427 3.72 -22.48 -12.95
C SER A 427 2.65 -21.78 -12.10
N VAL A 428 3.05 -20.89 -11.20
CA VAL A 428 2.18 -20.08 -10.37
C VAL A 428 2.12 -18.66 -10.89
N SER A 429 3.26 -18.01 -11.12
CA SER A 429 3.39 -16.57 -11.40
C SER A 429 3.03 -16.18 -12.84
N LEU A 430 3.16 -17.09 -13.81
CA LEU A 430 2.82 -16.83 -15.20
C LEU A 430 1.34 -17.08 -15.50
N PRO A 431 0.80 -16.54 -16.61
CA PRO A 431 -0.57 -16.78 -17.01
C PRO A 431 -0.91 -18.26 -17.14
N GLN A 432 -1.98 -18.67 -16.48
CA GLN A 432 -2.47 -20.04 -16.48
C GLN A 432 -3.68 -20.18 -17.43
N SER A 433 -4.08 -21.42 -17.69
CA SER A 433 -5.30 -21.67 -18.47
C SER A 433 -6.52 -21.04 -17.82
N LYS A 434 -7.51 -20.62 -18.63
CA LYS A 434 -8.78 -20.06 -18.12
C LYS A 434 -9.46 -20.99 -17.10
N ARG A 435 -9.30 -22.32 -17.28
CA ARG A 435 -9.88 -23.32 -16.37
C ARG A 435 -9.20 -23.31 -15.01
N GLU A 436 -7.85 -23.27 -14.96
CA GLU A 436 -7.09 -23.20 -13.73
C GLU A 436 -7.32 -21.87 -13.01
N CYS A 437 -7.28 -20.75 -13.74
CA CYS A 437 -7.61 -19.44 -13.18
C CYS A 437 -9.01 -19.43 -12.53
N ALA A 438 -10.01 -20.01 -13.19
CA ALA A 438 -11.37 -20.09 -12.64
C ALA A 438 -11.42 -20.95 -11.36
N LYS A 439 -10.64 -22.05 -11.32
CA LYS A 439 -10.53 -22.95 -10.15
C LYS A 439 -9.89 -22.22 -8.96
N ILE A 440 -8.77 -21.54 -9.19
CA ILE A 440 -8.04 -20.80 -8.15
C ILE A 440 -8.90 -19.64 -7.63
N LYS A 441 -9.50 -18.84 -8.52
CA LYS A 441 -10.42 -17.74 -8.14
C LYS A 441 -11.59 -18.25 -7.29
N ARG A 442 -12.16 -19.42 -7.64
CA ARG A 442 -13.26 -20.01 -6.88
C ARG A 442 -12.80 -20.45 -5.49
N LYS A 443 -11.59 -20.98 -5.36
CA LYS A 443 -10.98 -21.34 -4.08
C LYS A 443 -10.73 -20.08 -3.26
N PHE A 444 -10.12 -19.04 -3.82
CA PHE A 444 -9.87 -17.76 -3.16
C PHE A 444 -11.12 -17.18 -2.46
N PHE A 445 -12.29 -17.27 -3.10
CA PHE A 445 -13.54 -16.78 -2.50
C PHE A 445 -14.23 -17.78 -1.58
N LYS A 446 -13.85 -19.07 -1.59
CA LYS A 446 -14.52 -20.14 -0.84
C LYS A 446 -13.73 -20.70 0.33
N GLY A 447 -12.48 -20.31 0.49
CA GLY A 447 -11.78 -20.63 1.73
C GLY A 447 -10.50 -21.39 1.70
N ASP A 448 -9.66 -21.47 0.81
CA ASP A 448 -8.21 -21.55 0.94
C ASP A 448 -7.53 -21.39 -0.42
N PRO A 449 -7.12 -20.18 -0.74
CA PRO A 449 -6.41 -19.94 -1.99
C PRO A 449 -4.97 -20.48 -1.96
N TYR A 450 -4.45 -20.84 -0.78
CA TYR A 450 -3.00 -20.93 -0.53
C TYR A 450 -2.47 -22.34 -0.33
N LEU A 451 -3.36 -23.35 -0.20
CA LEU A 451 -2.96 -24.75 -0.05
C LEU A 451 -2.13 -25.33 -1.22
N GLU A 452 -2.08 -24.61 -2.33
CA GLU A 452 -1.41 -25.09 -3.54
C GLU A 452 -0.20 -24.25 -3.98
N LEU A 453 0.13 -23.17 -3.22
CA LEU A 453 1.37 -22.42 -3.49
C LEU A 453 2.55 -23.25 -2.97
N LYS A 454 3.24 -23.93 -3.88
CA LYS A 454 4.47 -24.63 -3.56
C LYS A 454 5.58 -23.60 -3.36
N LEU A 455 6.08 -23.54 -2.16
CA LEU A 455 7.35 -22.91 -1.85
C LEU A 455 8.47 -23.76 -2.47
N ASN A 456 9.49 -23.14 -3.01
CA ASN A 456 10.66 -23.83 -3.56
C ASN A 456 11.70 -24.15 -2.50
#